data_581f6a4b53a866bcab4df86f8b2a4124
#
_entry.id   581f6a4b53a866bcab4df86f8b2a4124
#
_cell.length_a   1.000
_cell.length_b   1.000
_cell.length_c   1.000
_cell.angle_alpha   90.00
_cell.angle_beta   90.00
_cell.angle_gamma   90.00
#
_symmetry.space_group_name_H-M   'P 1'
#
loop_
_entity.id
_entity.type
_entity.pdbx_description
1 polymer ?
#
loop_
_entity_poly.entity_id
_entity_poly.type
_entity_poly.pdbx_seq_one_letter_code
_entity_poly.pdbx_strand_id
1 'polypeptide(L)'
;MMKWLQKLGKALMLPVAALPVCGILMGIGYALAPAVMGAEGPTTGAAYTVGFLLVKAGGALIDNMAWLFAIGAAVGLADDHDGTAGLAGLVSFLMMQLLLSPGVVGTIRAAVGSTLEEGTVDYIAFSKIAGNSFIGILAAVIGATCYNKFKSTKLPDWLAFFSGKRSVAIMTALVSIVTSVILLFVWPVIFGILVALGNGIAGLSGIGAGIYAFLNRLLIPTGLHHALNNVFWFDTIGLGDLKHFWAGETSADVGWDLGMYMSGFFPCMMFGIPGAALAMVRTAKNKKAAIGLVVSAAICAFVCGVTEPFEFGFMFLCFPLYVVYAALYGIFTIITYYSGFRAGFCFSAGATDLVFSASLPAAAKTWMIIPLGIAAFLVFYFVFYFAITKFDLKTPGREDDDVEESEKNIKLSNNNYTAIATGVLAAVGGKENITGADYCATRLRLEVKDSSAVNEKAVKAAGAAGVIRPSKTSCQVVIGPQVQFVFDELKKML
;
A
#
# COMPACT_ATOMS: atom_id res chain seq x y z
N MET A 1 -10.38 -7.81 -15.21
CA MET A 1 -10.29 -7.74 -13.72
C MET A 1 -8.83 -7.68 -13.27
N MET A 2 -7.96 -8.67 -13.57
CA MET A 2 -6.56 -8.72 -13.12
C MET A 2 -5.74 -7.47 -13.48
N LYS A 3 -5.80 -7.00 -14.74
CA LYS A 3 -5.08 -5.77 -15.18
C LYS A 3 -5.49 -4.53 -14.40
N TRP A 4 -6.77 -4.39 -14.05
CA TRP A 4 -7.26 -3.27 -13.25
C TRP A 4 -6.74 -3.32 -11.81
N LEU A 5 -6.76 -4.51 -11.18
CA LEU A 5 -6.19 -4.71 -9.83
C LEU A 5 -4.68 -4.42 -9.80
N GLN A 6 -3.95 -4.83 -10.84
CA GLN A 6 -2.52 -4.49 -10.98
C GLN A 6 -2.30 -2.98 -11.11
N LYS A 7 -3.16 -2.26 -11.87
CA LYS A 7 -3.12 -0.80 -12.00
C LYS A 7 -3.41 -0.12 -10.66
N LEU A 8 -4.41 -0.61 -9.92
CA LEU A 8 -4.75 -0.13 -8.58
C LEU A 8 -3.58 -0.34 -7.61
N GLY A 9 -3.03 -1.56 -7.52
CA GLY A 9 -1.89 -1.84 -6.64
C GLY A 9 -0.69 -0.94 -6.92
N LYS A 10 -0.35 -0.73 -8.21
CA LYS A 10 0.72 0.21 -8.59
C LYS A 10 0.40 1.64 -8.17
N ALA A 11 -0.83 2.09 -8.32
CA ALA A 11 -1.25 3.44 -7.93
C ALA A 11 -1.19 3.66 -6.41
N LEU A 12 -1.45 2.62 -5.61
CA LEU A 12 -1.36 2.66 -4.15
C LEU A 12 0.08 2.72 -3.62
N MET A 13 1.09 2.31 -4.41
CA MET A 13 2.49 2.36 -3.97
C MET A 13 3.01 3.78 -3.76
N LEU A 14 2.51 4.76 -4.51
CA LEU A 14 3.00 6.14 -4.43
C LEU A 14 2.71 6.80 -3.07
N PRO A 15 1.48 6.81 -2.55
CA PRO A 15 1.20 7.32 -1.20
C PRO A 15 1.90 6.54 -0.09
N VAL A 16 2.04 5.21 -0.24
CA VAL A 16 2.69 4.35 0.75
C VAL A 16 4.20 4.62 0.86
N ALA A 17 4.84 5.08 -0.20
CA ALA A 17 6.29 5.35 -0.20
C ALA A 17 6.74 6.43 0.81
N ALA A 18 5.83 7.29 1.30
CA ALA A 18 6.14 8.29 2.33
C ALA A 18 6.13 7.71 3.77
N LEU A 19 5.46 6.58 4.00
CA LEU A 19 5.20 6.05 5.35
C LEU A 19 6.46 5.60 6.12
N PRO A 20 7.52 5.04 5.51
CA PRO A 20 8.72 4.67 6.25
C PRO A 20 9.37 5.84 6.99
N VAL A 21 9.36 7.03 6.39
CA VAL A 21 9.89 8.24 7.04
C VAL A 21 9.07 8.58 8.27
N CYS A 22 7.74 8.44 8.20
CA CYS A 22 6.84 8.69 9.32
C CYS A 22 7.12 7.74 10.50
N GLY A 23 7.26 6.44 10.22
CA GLY A 23 7.59 5.45 11.24
C GLY A 23 8.92 5.74 11.94
N ILE A 24 9.96 6.11 11.18
CA ILE A 24 11.26 6.49 11.77
C ILE A 24 11.12 7.74 12.65
N LEU A 25 10.44 8.79 12.17
CA LEU A 25 10.25 10.02 12.93
C LEU A 25 9.47 9.76 14.24
N MET A 26 8.37 9.00 14.16
CA MET A 26 7.58 8.66 15.34
C MET A 26 8.37 7.77 16.31
N GLY A 27 9.07 6.75 15.82
CA GLY A 27 9.86 5.86 16.66
C GLY A 27 10.95 6.61 17.43
N ILE A 28 11.73 7.48 16.77
CA ILE A 28 12.71 8.34 17.43
C ILE A 28 12.00 9.31 18.40
N GLY A 29 10.87 9.87 17.98
CA GLY A 29 10.09 10.81 18.79
C GLY A 29 9.59 10.18 20.08
N TYR A 30 9.05 8.97 20.05
CA TYR A 30 8.62 8.24 21.25
C TYR A 30 9.80 7.83 22.16
N ALA A 31 10.95 7.49 21.60
CA ALA A 31 12.14 7.22 22.39
C ALA A 31 12.63 8.46 23.17
N LEU A 32 12.49 9.66 22.59
CA LEU A 32 12.87 10.93 23.24
C LEU A 32 11.78 11.49 24.15
N ALA A 33 10.52 11.20 23.89
CA ALA A 33 9.36 11.74 24.59
C ALA A 33 8.28 10.66 24.82
N PRO A 34 8.52 9.64 25.65
CA PRO A 34 7.56 8.59 25.93
C PRO A 34 6.21 9.11 26.44
N ALA A 35 6.24 10.20 27.21
CA ALA A 35 5.03 10.83 27.76
C ALA A 35 4.03 11.32 26.69
N VAL A 36 4.43 11.46 25.42
CA VAL A 36 3.51 11.81 24.32
C VAL A 36 2.46 10.73 24.08
N MET A 37 2.77 9.45 24.39
CA MET A 37 1.83 8.33 24.33
C MET A 37 1.20 7.99 25.67
N GLY A 38 1.44 8.78 26.71
CA GLY A 38 0.91 8.53 28.05
C GLY A 38 1.79 7.67 28.95
N ALA A 39 2.95 7.19 28.47
CA ALA A 39 3.93 6.50 29.29
C ALA A 39 4.62 7.46 30.29
N GLU A 40 5.15 6.92 31.39
CA GLU A 40 5.90 7.71 32.37
C GLU A 40 7.15 8.33 31.73
N GLY A 41 7.36 9.62 31.96
CA GLY A 41 8.52 10.33 31.43
C GLY A 41 8.42 11.85 31.59
N PRO A 42 9.54 12.57 31.29
CA PRO A 42 9.53 14.04 31.33
C PRO A 42 8.57 14.61 30.31
N THR A 43 7.77 15.61 30.74
CA THR A 43 6.85 16.38 29.88
C THR A 43 7.40 17.75 29.53
N THR A 44 8.69 18.03 29.87
CA THR A 44 9.37 19.32 29.65
C THR A 44 10.82 19.06 29.25
N GLY A 45 11.48 20.10 28.73
CA GLY A 45 12.88 20.03 28.32
C GLY A 45 13.11 19.82 26.84
N ALA A 46 14.36 20.00 26.39
CA ALA A 46 14.71 19.96 24.97
C ALA A 46 14.46 18.57 24.32
N ALA A 47 14.77 17.48 25.00
CA ALA A 47 14.52 16.14 24.50
C ALA A 47 13.03 15.87 24.27
N TYR A 48 12.18 16.23 25.25
CA TYR A 48 10.74 16.13 25.11
C TYR A 48 10.22 16.98 23.94
N THR A 49 10.67 18.23 23.83
CA THR A 49 10.22 19.13 22.76
C THR A 49 10.58 18.57 21.36
N VAL A 50 11.81 18.10 21.19
CA VAL A 50 12.25 17.50 19.93
C VAL A 50 11.46 16.20 19.66
N GLY A 51 11.33 15.33 20.65
CA GLY A 51 10.55 14.10 20.53
C GLY A 51 9.09 14.37 20.16
N PHE A 52 8.44 15.32 20.83
CA PHE A 52 7.07 15.76 20.52
C PHE A 52 6.93 16.25 19.08
N LEU A 53 7.85 17.10 18.61
CA LEU A 53 7.85 17.58 17.22
C LEU A 53 7.99 16.44 16.21
N LEU A 54 8.89 15.48 16.48
CA LEU A 54 9.09 14.32 15.61
C LEU A 54 7.85 13.42 15.56
N VAL A 55 7.21 13.16 16.70
CA VAL A 55 5.96 12.39 16.75
C VAL A 55 4.86 13.11 15.95
N LYS A 56 4.70 14.43 16.15
CA LYS A 56 3.69 15.20 15.40
C LYS A 56 3.98 15.26 13.90
N ALA A 57 5.24 15.38 13.51
CA ALA A 57 5.63 15.38 12.10
C ALA A 57 5.37 14.03 11.42
N GLY A 58 5.73 12.92 12.07
CA GLY A 58 5.43 11.58 11.57
C GLY A 58 3.94 11.28 11.56
N GLY A 59 3.24 11.60 12.66
CA GLY A 59 1.80 11.43 12.80
C GLY A 59 0.99 12.18 11.75
N ALA A 60 1.45 13.37 11.32
CA ALA A 60 0.74 14.20 10.35
C ALA A 60 0.41 13.47 9.04
N LEU A 61 1.27 12.56 8.57
CA LEU A 61 1.01 11.78 7.36
C LEU A 61 0.19 10.51 7.66
N ILE A 62 0.47 9.84 8.78
CA ILE A 62 -0.24 8.62 9.18
C ILE A 62 -1.70 8.92 9.49
N ASP A 63 -1.97 9.96 10.26
CA ASP A 63 -3.33 10.38 10.62
C ASP A 63 -4.15 10.83 9.39
N ASN A 64 -3.47 11.24 8.31
CA ASN A 64 -4.07 11.70 7.07
C ASN A 64 -3.86 10.74 5.88
N MET A 65 -3.63 9.44 6.13
CA MET A 65 -3.42 8.44 5.07
C MET A 65 -4.57 8.40 4.05
N ALA A 66 -5.81 8.57 4.50
CA ALA A 66 -6.96 8.59 3.62
C ALA A 66 -6.88 9.70 2.56
N TRP A 67 -6.35 10.87 2.92
CA TRP A 67 -6.10 11.97 2.00
C TRP A 67 -5.00 11.64 0.98
N LEU A 68 -3.91 11.02 1.47
CA LEU A 68 -2.80 10.62 0.61
C LEU A 68 -3.26 9.59 -0.43
N PHE A 69 -4.10 8.63 -0.02
CA PHE A 69 -4.69 7.67 -0.93
C PHE A 69 -5.65 8.32 -1.91
N ALA A 70 -6.54 9.21 -1.45
CA ALA A 70 -7.50 9.89 -2.32
C ALA A 70 -6.83 10.68 -3.45
N ILE A 71 -5.73 11.35 -3.16
CA ILE A 71 -4.97 12.15 -4.13
C ILE A 71 -4.02 11.27 -4.94
N GLY A 72 -3.12 10.54 -4.25
CA GLY A 72 -2.02 9.82 -4.89
C GLY A 72 -2.48 8.66 -5.76
N ALA A 73 -3.46 7.87 -5.28
CA ALA A 73 -4.01 6.79 -6.08
C ALA A 73 -4.86 7.30 -7.25
N ALA A 74 -5.55 8.44 -7.11
CA ALA A 74 -6.28 9.04 -8.23
C ALA A 74 -5.35 9.45 -9.37
N VAL A 75 -4.22 10.10 -9.05
CA VAL A 75 -3.18 10.42 -10.05
C VAL A 75 -2.59 9.15 -10.66
N GLY A 76 -2.27 8.14 -9.83
CA GLY A 76 -1.73 6.86 -10.30
C GLY A 76 -2.68 6.05 -11.19
N LEU A 77 -4.00 6.21 -11.02
CA LEU A 77 -5.04 5.56 -11.84
C LEU A 77 -5.40 6.36 -13.09
N ALA A 78 -5.05 7.64 -13.15
CA ALA A 78 -5.27 8.46 -14.33
C ALA A 78 -4.41 7.96 -15.51
N ASP A 79 -4.94 8.06 -16.74
CA ASP A 79 -4.26 7.52 -17.93
C ASP A 79 -2.99 8.32 -18.29
N ASP A 80 -2.96 9.60 -17.92
CA ASP A 80 -1.86 10.54 -18.18
C ASP A 80 -1.20 11.08 -16.91
N HIS A 81 -1.53 10.50 -15.72
CA HIS A 81 -0.99 10.90 -14.41
C HIS A 81 -1.16 12.41 -14.10
N ASP A 82 -2.22 13.02 -14.58
CA ASP A 82 -2.46 14.45 -14.44
C ASP A 82 -2.93 14.82 -13.03
N GLY A 83 -2.44 15.94 -12.51
CA GLY A 83 -2.80 16.44 -11.17
C GLY A 83 -4.30 16.75 -11.00
N THR A 84 -5.04 17.02 -12.09
CA THR A 84 -6.50 17.22 -12.04
C THR A 84 -7.23 15.95 -11.56
N ALA A 85 -6.68 14.75 -11.83
CA ALA A 85 -7.23 13.52 -11.30
C ALA A 85 -7.08 13.46 -9.77
N GLY A 86 -5.94 13.94 -9.24
CA GLY A 86 -5.72 14.05 -7.81
C GLY A 86 -6.70 15.02 -7.14
N LEU A 87 -6.94 16.18 -7.78
CA LEU A 87 -7.98 17.12 -7.33
C LEU A 87 -9.36 16.48 -7.33
N ALA A 88 -9.71 15.71 -8.37
CA ALA A 88 -10.99 14.99 -8.43
C ALA A 88 -11.11 13.94 -7.30
N GLY A 89 -10.04 13.18 -7.03
CA GLY A 89 -10.01 12.27 -5.89
C GLY A 89 -10.21 12.98 -4.54
N LEU A 90 -9.56 14.12 -4.36
CA LEU A 90 -9.74 14.96 -3.17
C LEU A 90 -11.17 15.49 -3.05
N VAL A 91 -11.77 15.99 -4.13
CA VAL A 91 -13.17 16.45 -4.14
C VAL A 91 -14.11 15.31 -3.72
N SER A 92 -13.93 14.12 -4.28
CA SER A 92 -14.72 12.94 -3.91
C SER A 92 -14.58 12.61 -2.42
N PHE A 93 -13.36 12.61 -1.91
CA PHE A 93 -13.08 12.27 -0.52
C PHE A 93 -13.71 13.28 0.46
N LEU A 94 -13.51 14.58 0.22
CA LEU A 94 -14.09 15.65 1.06
C LEU A 94 -15.62 15.59 1.09
N MET A 95 -16.25 15.30 -0.05
CA MET A 95 -17.70 15.16 -0.11
C MET A 95 -18.18 13.94 0.67
N MET A 96 -17.56 12.78 0.47
CA MET A 96 -17.92 11.58 1.23
C MET A 96 -17.64 11.76 2.73
N GLN A 97 -16.51 12.37 3.12
CA GLN A 97 -16.19 12.65 4.51
C GLN A 97 -17.26 13.51 5.19
N LEU A 98 -17.74 14.55 4.52
CA LEU A 98 -18.77 15.44 5.07
C LEU A 98 -20.15 14.79 5.05
N LEU A 99 -20.58 14.23 3.93
CA LEU A 99 -21.92 13.64 3.77
C LEU A 99 -22.14 12.41 4.63
N LEU A 100 -21.08 11.67 4.96
CA LEU A 100 -21.12 10.51 5.83
C LEU A 100 -20.68 10.83 7.28
N SER A 101 -20.53 12.11 7.63
CA SER A 101 -20.24 12.49 9.03
C SER A 101 -21.44 12.20 9.94
N PRO A 102 -21.21 11.86 11.23
CA PRO A 102 -22.30 11.56 12.16
C PRO A 102 -23.37 12.65 12.24
N GLY A 103 -22.97 13.92 12.15
CA GLY A 103 -23.89 15.06 12.20
C GLY A 103 -24.85 15.10 11.01
N VAL A 104 -24.32 14.92 9.78
CA VAL A 104 -25.14 14.91 8.56
C VAL A 104 -26.00 13.65 8.52
N VAL A 105 -25.44 12.48 8.82
CA VAL A 105 -26.17 11.21 8.85
C VAL A 105 -27.26 11.23 9.89
N GLY A 106 -27.00 11.76 11.10
CA GLY A 106 -27.99 11.93 12.16
C GLY A 106 -29.15 12.82 11.71
N THR A 107 -28.87 13.94 11.02
CA THR A 107 -29.90 14.83 10.46
C THR A 107 -30.75 14.11 9.41
N ILE A 108 -30.12 13.36 8.50
CA ILE A 108 -30.84 12.59 7.45
C ILE A 108 -31.71 11.50 8.09
N ARG A 109 -31.20 10.76 9.09
CA ARG A 109 -31.95 9.72 9.80
C ARG A 109 -33.13 10.32 10.58
N ALA A 110 -32.95 11.44 11.25
CA ALA A 110 -34.02 12.14 11.95
C ALA A 110 -35.15 12.56 11.00
N ALA A 111 -34.81 13.03 9.81
CA ALA A 111 -35.79 13.41 8.79
C ALA A 111 -36.66 12.24 8.29
N VAL A 112 -36.18 11.00 8.40
CA VAL A 112 -36.92 9.78 8.03
C VAL A 112 -37.43 9.00 9.26
N GLY A 113 -37.44 9.62 10.44
CA GLY A 113 -37.99 9.04 11.67
C GLY A 113 -37.10 7.99 12.35
N SER A 114 -35.79 8.00 12.06
CA SER A 114 -34.80 7.14 12.70
C SER A 114 -33.77 7.98 13.47
N THR A 115 -33.02 7.36 14.38
CA THR A 115 -31.96 8.02 15.18
C THR A 115 -30.59 7.39 14.89
N LEU A 116 -29.55 8.19 15.06
CA LEU A 116 -28.16 7.74 15.09
C LEU A 116 -27.65 7.97 16.52
N GLU A 117 -27.74 6.93 17.37
CA GLU A 117 -27.36 7.04 18.77
C GLU A 117 -25.84 6.96 18.94
N GLU A 118 -25.27 7.85 19.73
CA GLU A 118 -23.85 7.88 20.08
C GLU A 118 -23.46 6.59 20.81
N GLY A 119 -22.26 6.05 20.48
CA GLY A 119 -21.77 4.80 21.05
C GLY A 119 -22.26 3.54 20.34
N THR A 120 -23.22 3.62 19.43
CA THR A 120 -23.61 2.46 18.59
C THR A 120 -22.56 2.15 17.53
N VAL A 121 -22.54 0.89 17.04
CA VAL A 121 -21.65 0.46 15.93
C VAL A 121 -21.85 1.34 14.69
N ASP A 122 -23.10 1.73 14.41
CA ASP A 122 -23.42 2.63 13.29
C ASP A 122 -22.82 4.01 13.48
N TYR A 123 -22.90 4.59 14.68
CA TYR A 123 -22.29 5.88 14.98
C TYR A 123 -20.76 5.81 14.82
N ILE A 124 -20.13 4.76 15.36
CA ILE A 124 -18.69 4.54 15.26
C ILE A 124 -18.28 4.40 13.78
N ALA A 125 -19.04 3.66 12.98
CA ALA A 125 -18.79 3.50 11.55
C ALA A 125 -18.69 4.85 10.83
N PHE A 126 -19.60 5.77 11.11
CA PHE A 126 -19.60 7.10 10.50
C PHE A 126 -18.58 8.05 11.11
N SER A 127 -18.28 7.94 12.42
CA SER A 127 -17.26 8.76 13.08
C SER A 127 -15.83 8.50 12.57
N LYS A 128 -15.56 7.31 12.04
CA LYS A 128 -14.25 6.89 11.52
C LYS A 128 -14.06 7.15 10.02
N ILE A 129 -15.01 7.75 9.33
CA ILE A 129 -14.93 8.02 7.86
C ILE A 129 -13.74 8.92 7.51
N ALA A 130 -13.47 9.96 8.30
CA ALA A 130 -12.44 10.96 8.00
C ALA A 130 -11.00 10.37 7.90
N GLY A 131 -10.68 9.38 8.72
CA GLY A 131 -9.39 8.68 8.70
C GLY A 131 -9.41 7.35 7.93
N ASN A 132 -10.51 7.03 7.25
CA ASN A 132 -10.67 5.71 6.65
C ASN A 132 -10.01 5.61 5.29
N SER A 133 -8.91 4.85 5.20
CA SER A 133 -8.15 4.64 3.97
C SER A 133 -8.95 3.95 2.87
N PHE A 134 -9.91 3.07 3.20
CA PHE A 134 -10.81 2.46 2.21
C PHE A 134 -11.66 3.53 1.51
N ILE A 135 -12.20 4.49 2.27
CA ILE A 135 -12.95 5.63 1.70
C ILE A 135 -12.02 6.50 0.84
N GLY A 136 -10.77 6.71 1.27
CA GLY A 136 -9.77 7.41 0.46
C GLY A 136 -9.47 6.71 -0.88
N ILE A 137 -9.30 5.39 -0.86
CA ILE A 137 -9.10 4.57 -2.07
C ILE A 137 -10.34 4.61 -2.98
N LEU A 138 -11.53 4.49 -2.41
CA LEU A 138 -12.79 4.59 -3.16
C LEU A 138 -12.92 5.96 -3.84
N ALA A 139 -12.60 7.03 -3.12
CA ALA A 139 -12.57 8.40 -3.65
C ALA A 139 -11.59 8.53 -4.81
N ALA A 140 -10.40 7.94 -4.69
CA ALA A 140 -9.41 7.91 -5.76
C ALA A 140 -9.94 7.22 -7.02
N VAL A 141 -10.60 6.06 -6.86
CA VAL A 141 -11.19 5.32 -7.99
C VAL A 141 -12.28 6.15 -8.66
N ILE A 142 -13.15 6.81 -7.90
CA ILE A 142 -14.19 7.70 -8.43
C ILE A 142 -13.55 8.87 -9.18
N GLY A 143 -12.60 9.56 -8.55
CA GLY A 143 -11.93 10.72 -9.14
C GLY A 143 -11.20 10.39 -10.43
N ALA A 144 -10.41 9.32 -10.44
CA ALA A 144 -9.70 8.85 -11.63
C ALA A 144 -10.65 8.40 -12.75
N THR A 145 -11.72 7.68 -12.40
CA THR A 145 -12.72 7.23 -13.38
C THR A 145 -13.42 8.42 -14.02
N CYS A 146 -13.85 9.41 -13.23
CA CYS A 146 -14.42 10.64 -13.72
C CYS A 146 -13.42 11.42 -14.58
N TYR A 147 -12.18 11.52 -14.15
CA TYR A 147 -11.12 12.18 -14.91
C TYR A 147 -10.92 11.52 -16.29
N ASN A 148 -10.65 10.23 -16.33
CA ASN A 148 -10.40 9.50 -17.56
C ASN A 148 -11.58 9.60 -18.53
N LYS A 149 -12.82 9.62 -18.01
CA LYS A 149 -14.03 9.68 -18.83
C LYS A 149 -14.37 11.09 -19.32
N PHE A 150 -14.16 12.12 -18.48
CA PHE A 150 -14.72 13.45 -18.76
C PHE A 150 -13.65 14.52 -19.10
N LYS A 151 -12.35 14.21 -19.04
CA LYS A 151 -11.27 15.18 -19.33
C LYS A 151 -11.30 15.79 -20.74
N SER A 152 -11.98 15.16 -21.68
CA SER A 152 -12.13 15.62 -23.06
C SER A 152 -13.55 16.06 -23.43
N THR A 153 -14.45 16.20 -22.44
CA THR A 153 -15.85 16.56 -22.67
C THR A 153 -15.97 17.96 -23.23
N LYS A 154 -16.65 18.10 -24.37
CA LYS A 154 -17.01 19.39 -24.97
C LYS A 154 -18.44 19.71 -24.60
N LEU A 155 -18.65 20.84 -23.96
CA LEU A 155 -19.97 21.38 -23.61
C LEU A 155 -20.40 22.44 -24.64
N PRO A 156 -21.70 22.76 -24.76
CA PRO A 156 -22.17 23.85 -25.58
C PRO A 156 -21.52 25.19 -25.25
N ASP A 157 -21.46 26.14 -26.19
CA ASP A 157 -20.70 27.40 -26.06
C ASP A 157 -21.04 28.19 -24.80
N TRP A 158 -22.29 28.20 -24.38
CA TRP A 158 -22.71 28.89 -23.15
C TRP A 158 -22.22 28.23 -21.85
N LEU A 159 -21.75 26.98 -21.90
CA LEU A 159 -21.09 26.24 -20.83
C LEU A 159 -19.62 25.94 -21.13
N ALA A 160 -19.04 26.52 -22.19
CA ALA A 160 -17.69 26.22 -22.65
C ALA A 160 -16.62 26.40 -21.56
N PHE A 161 -16.83 27.31 -20.60
CA PHE A 161 -15.96 27.48 -19.44
C PHE A 161 -15.76 26.18 -18.63
N PHE A 162 -16.77 25.35 -18.54
CA PHE A 162 -16.76 24.08 -17.80
C PHE A 162 -16.32 22.90 -18.66
N SER A 163 -15.93 23.09 -19.91
CA SER A 163 -15.46 22.03 -20.80
C SER A 163 -14.10 21.46 -20.40
N GLY A 164 -13.81 20.26 -20.89
CA GLY A 164 -12.53 19.58 -20.69
C GLY A 164 -12.29 19.22 -19.22
N LYS A 165 -11.07 19.39 -18.74
CA LYS A 165 -10.67 19.02 -17.37
C LYS A 165 -11.50 19.69 -16.26
N ARG A 166 -12.12 20.84 -16.54
CA ARG A 166 -12.96 21.57 -15.57
C ARG A 166 -14.27 20.84 -15.28
N SER A 167 -14.82 20.09 -16.26
CA SER A 167 -16.03 19.28 -16.06
C SER A 167 -15.81 18.11 -15.09
N VAL A 168 -14.56 17.66 -14.93
CA VAL A 168 -14.21 16.50 -14.11
C VAL A 168 -14.64 16.70 -12.66
N ALA A 169 -14.33 17.83 -12.04
CA ALA A 169 -14.67 18.11 -10.65
C ALA A 169 -16.20 18.09 -10.44
N ILE A 170 -16.98 18.64 -11.39
CA ILE A 170 -18.44 18.67 -11.33
C ILE A 170 -19.01 17.24 -11.39
N MET A 171 -18.54 16.46 -12.37
CA MET A 171 -18.99 15.06 -12.52
C MET A 171 -18.58 14.21 -11.32
N THR A 172 -17.37 14.42 -10.79
CA THR A 172 -16.91 13.74 -9.57
C THR A 172 -17.81 14.09 -8.38
N ALA A 173 -18.18 15.34 -8.21
CA ALA A 173 -19.08 15.76 -7.14
C ALA A 173 -20.45 15.04 -7.25
N LEU A 174 -21.04 15.01 -8.42
CA LEU A 174 -22.33 14.31 -8.64
C LEU A 174 -22.23 12.81 -8.34
N VAL A 175 -21.18 12.14 -8.83
CA VAL A 175 -20.96 10.71 -8.56
C VAL A 175 -20.72 10.47 -7.07
N SER A 176 -20.01 11.38 -6.40
CA SER A 176 -19.73 11.26 -4.95
C SER A 176 -20.98 11.43 -4.10
N ILE A 177 -21.93 12.30 -4.49
CA ILE A 177 -23.24 12.39 -3.82
C ILE A 177 -23.97 11.06 -3.92
N VAL A 178 -24.09 10.50 -5.14
CA VAL A 178 -24.76 9.21 -5.35
C VAL A 178 -24.08 8.10 -4.55
N THR A 179 -22.74 8.06 -4.57
CA THR A 179 -21.98 7.07 -3.81
C THR A 179 -22.18 7.23 -2.30
N SER A 180 -22.22 8.47 -1.80
CA SER A 180 -22.49 8.74 -0.37
C SER A 180 -23.89 8.26 0.03
N VAL A 181 -24.91 8.46 -0.80
CA VAL A 181 -26.26 7.93 -0.55
C VAL A 181 -26.25 6.40 -0.47
N ILE A 182 -25.51 5.72 -1.35
CA ILE A 182 -25.37 4.26 -1.28
C ILE A 182 -24.65 3.86 0.00
N LEU A 183 -23.58 4.54 0.36
CA LEU A 183 -22.77 4.24 1.56
C LEU A 183 -23.53 4.52 2.87
N LEU A 184 -24.54 5.39 2.89
CA LEU A 184 -25.40 5.57 4.07
C LEU A 184 -26.04 4.24 4.53
N PHE A 185 -26.33 3.34 3.60
CA PHE A 185 -26.95 2.04 3.87
C PHE A 185 -25.95 0.89 3.89
N VAL A 186 -24.94 0.93 3.01
CA VAL A 186 -24.02 -0.18 2.82
C VAL A 186 -22.86 -0.14 3.83
N TRP A 187 -22.37 1.06 4.17
CA TRP A 187 -21.19 1.20 5.04
C TRP A 187 -21.41 0.66 6.46
N PRO A 188 -22.53 0.94 7.16
CA PRO A 188 -22.79 0.35 8.48
C PRO A 188 -22.82 -1.17 8.46
N VAL A 189 -23.33 -1.78 7.39
CA VAL A 189 -23.37 -3.25 7.25
C VAL A 189 -21.94 -3.80 7.09
N ILE A 190 -21.10 -3.21 6.22
CA ILE A 190 -19.71 -3.62 6.05
C ILE A 190 -18.96 -3.47 7.37
N PHE A 191 -19.09 -2.32 8.03
CA PHE A 191 -18.44 -2.05 9.29
C PHE A 191 -18.92 -2.97 10.42
N GLY A 192 -20.23 -3.21 10.50
CA GLY A 192 -20.83 -4.14 11.44
C GLY A 192 -20.33 -5.58 11.28
N ILE A 193 -20.13 -6.05 10.06
CA ILE A 193 -19.50 -7.35 9.79
C ILE A 193 -18.06 -7.39 10.31
N LEU A 194 -17.28 -6.32 10.09
CA LEU A 194 -15.90 -6.25 10.60
C LEU A 194 -15.85 -6.25 12.12
N VAL A 195 -16.76 -5.52 12.78
CA VAL A 195 -16.88 -5.49 14.25
C VAL A 195 -17.31 -6.85 14.81
N ALA A 196 -18.32 -7.49 14.19
CA ALA A 196 -18.77 -8.83 14.59
C ALA A 196 -17.65 -9.88 14.43
N LEU A 197 -16.90 -9.81 13.33
CA LEU A 197 -15.73 -10.65 13.10
C LEU A 197 -14.64 -10.39 14.15
N GLY A 198 -14.39 -9.11 14.47
CA GLY A 198 -13.45 -8.71 15.51
C GLY A 198 -13.81 -9.27 16.88
N ASN A 199 -15.06 -9.13 17.31
CA ASN A 199 -15.55 -9.67 18.57
C ASN A 199 -15.47 -11.21 18.62
N GLY A 200 -15.80 -11.89 17.52
CA GLY A 200 -15.66 -13.34 17.40
C GLY A 200 -14.21 -13.82 17.49
N ILE A 201 -13.30 -13.07 16.94
CA ILE A 201 -11.85 -13.37 16.96
C ILE A 201 -11.25 -13.07 18.34
N ALA A 202 -11.64 -11.97 18.98
CA ALA A 202 -11.09 -11.54 20.27
C ALA A 202 -11.21 -12.61 21.36
N GLY A 203 -12.31 -13.39 21.37
CA GLY A 203 -12.52 -14.50 22.31
C GLY A 203 -11.64 -15.73 22.08
N LEU A 204 -10.85 -15.80 20.99
CA LEU A 204 -10.05 -16.98 20.63
C LEU A 204 -8.57 -16.87 21.04
N SER A 205 -8.19 -15.88 21.82
CA SER A 205 -6.80 -15.66 22.30
C SER A 205 -5.77 -15.76 21.16
N GLY A 206 -4.71 -16.54 21.31
CA GLY A 206 -3.64 -16.69 20.31
C GLY A 206 -4.10 -17.21 18.94
N ILE A 207 -5.13 -18.06 18.89
CA ILE A 207 -5.74 -18.50 17.62
C ILE A 207 -6.41 -17.32 16.94
N GLY A 208 -7.13 -16.50 17.70
CA GLY A 208 -7.75 -15.26 17.22
C GLY A 208 -6.72 -14.29 16.65
N ALA A 209 -5.59 -14.09 17.34
CA ALA A 209 -4.49 -13.27 16.84
C ALA A 209 -3.96 -13.79 15.49
N GLY A 210 -3.85 -15.12 15.31
CA GLY A 210 -3.45 -15.73 14.05
C GLY A 210 -4.48 -15.54 12.93
N ILE A 211 -5.77 -15.69 13.22
CA ILE A 211 -6.85 -15.44 12.25
C ILE A 211 -6.82 -13.96 11.83
N TYR A 212 -6.67 -13.05 12.78
CA TYR A 212 -6.53 -11.63 12.50
C TYR A 212 -5.34 -11.36 11.57
N ALA A 213 -4.15 -11.90 11.89
CA ALA A 213 -2.95 -11.68 11.07
C ALA A 213 -3.11 -12.24 9.64
N PHE A 214 -3.73 -13.42 9.49
CA PHE A 214 -4.07 -13.97 8.18
C PHE A 214 -4.99 -13.06 7.38
N LEU A 215 -6.11 -12.63 7.98
CA LEU A 215 -7.09 -11.76 7.32
C LEU A 215 -6.50 -10.38 7.02
N ASN A 216 -5.70 -9.83 7.93
CA ASN A 216 -5.00 -8.58 7.72
C ASN A 216 -4.17 -8.62 6.43
N ARG A 217 -3.33 -9.65 6.26
CA ARG A 217 -2.54 -9.82 5.03
C ARG A 217 -3.42 -10.04 3.80
N LEU A 218 -4.44 -10.88 3.91
CA LEU A 218 -5.33 -11.19 2.78
C LEU A 218 -6.10 -9.95 2.27
N LEU A 219 -6.39 -8.99 3.14
CA LEU A 219 -7.15 -7.78 2.82
C LEU A 219 -6.29 -6.62 2.30
N ILE A 220 -4.95 -6.71 2.31
CA ILE A 220 -4.06 -5.65 1.80
C ILE A 220 -4.41 -5.22 0.36
N PRO A 221 -4.68 -6.14 -0.60
CA PRO A 221 -5.01 -5.76 -1.97
C PRO A 221 -6.22 -4.82 -2.11
N THR A 222 -7.12 -4.88 -1.14
CA THR A 222 -8.36 -4.08 -1.12
C THR A 222 -8.26 -2.82 -0.26
N GLY A 223 -7.19 -2.69 0.55
CA GLY A 223 -7.07 -1.64 1.56
C GLY A 223 -7.96 -1.83 2.80
N LEU A 224 -8.80 -2.88 2.84
CA LEU A 224 -9.69 -3.16 3.97
C LEU A 224 -8.96 -3.59 5.25
N HIS A 225 -7.67 -3.99 5.14
CA HIS A 225 -6.84 -4.29 6.31
C HIS A 225 -6.75 -3.09 7.26
N HIS A 226 -6.77 -1.85 6.78
CA HIS A 226 -6.83 -0.66 7.64
C HIS A 226 -8.13 -0.58 8.45
N ALA A 227 -9.27 -0.96 7.85
CA ALA A 227 -10.53 -1.03 8.58
C ALA A 227 -10.49 -2.12 9.66
N LEU A 228 -9.88 -3.27 9.35
CA LEU A 228 -9.67 -4.35 10.33
C LEU A 228 -8.71 -3.93 11.45
N ASN A 229 -7.64 -3.18 11.14
CA ASN A 229 -6.71 -2.64 12.13
C ASN A 229 -7.41 -1.68 13.12
N ASN A 230 -8.38 -0.89 12.65
CA ASN A 230 -9.17 -0.03 13.52
C ASN A 230 -9.93 -0.84 14.59
N VAL A 231 -10.33 -2.06 14.26
CA VAL A 231 -11.05 -2.94 15.21
C VAL A 231 -10.13 -3.38 16.36
N PHE A 232 -8.88 -3.78 16.07
CA PHE A 232 -7.98 -4.38 17.05
C PHE A 232 -6.97 -3.40 17.66
N TRP A 233 -6.45 -2.45 16.89
CA TRP A 233 -5.37 -1.56 17.35
C TRP A 233 -5.88 -0.22 17.88
N PHE A 234 -7.02 0.30 17.35
CA PHE A 234 -7.50 1.66 17.57
C PHE A 234 -8.85 1.74 18.31
N ASP A 235 -9.15 0.78 19.18
CA ASP A 235 -10.22 0.84 20.17
C ASP A 235 -11.66 0.87 19.61
N THR A 236 -11.94 0.24 18.48
CA THR A 236 -13.31 0.16 17.96
C THR A 236 -14.19 -0.81 18.78
N ILE A 237 -13.59 -1.86 19.35
CA ILE A 237 -14.27 -2.88 20.15
C ILE A 237 -13.77 -2.92 21.60
N GLY A 238 -13.10 -1.87 22.06
CA GLY A 238 -12.58 -1.77 23.42
C GLY A 238 -11.25 -2.50 23.65
N LEU A 239 -10.54 -2.93 22.59
CA LEU A 239 -9.21 -3.56 22.72
C LEU A 239 -8.07 -2.55 22.71
N GLY A 240 -8.00 -1.70 21.69
CA GLY A 240 -6.98 -0.65 21.58
C GLY A 240 -5.53 -1.11 21.80
N ASP A 241 -5.15 -2.28 21.26
CA ASP A 241 -3.90 -2.97 21.58
C ASP A 241 -2.66 -2.06 21.42
N LEU A 242 -2.60 -1.28 20.35
CA LEU A 242 -1.52 -0.33 20.12
C LEU A 242 -1.50 0.78 21.19
N LYS A 243 -2.67 1.38 21.47
CA LYS A 243 -2.79 2.51 22.39
C LYS A 243 -2.37 2.11 23.82
N HIS A 244 -2.89 1.01 24.34
CA HIS A 244 -2.59 0.52 25.69
C HIS A 244 -1.13 0.09 25.81
N PHE A 245 -0.58 -0.58 24.79
CA PHE A 245 0.83 -1.00 24.77
C PHE A 245 1.79 0.20 24.90
N TRP A 246 1.53 1.26 24.14
CA TRP A 246 2.36 2.47 24.13
C TRP A 246 2.05 3.44 25.27
N ALA A 247 0.91 3.30 25.92
CA ALA A 247 0.62 4.00 27.19
C ALA A 247 1.39 3.44 28.39
N GLY A 248 2.17 2.34 28.19
CA GLY A 248 2.92 1.72 29.26
C GLY A 248 2.10 0.82 30.18
N GLU A 249 0.89 0.45 29.76
CA GLU A 249 0.02 -0.49 30.47
C GLU A 249 0.53 -1.93 30.29
N THR A 250 0.03 -2.83 31.15
CA THR A 250 0.35 -4.26 31.12
C THR A 250 -0.91 -5.08 30.87
N SER A 251 -0.75 -6.39 30.60
CA SER A 251 -1.89 -7.30 30.45
C SER A 251 -2.79 -7.36 31.69
N ALA A 252 -2.24 -7.08 32.88
CA ALA A 252 -3.03 -7.03 34.12
C ALA A 252 -3.93 -5.80 34.19
N ASP A 253 -3.52 -4.69 33.61
CA ASP A 253 -4.29 -3.43 33.61
C ASP A 253 -5.50 -3.52 32.68
N VAL A 254 -5.35 -4.21 31.52
CA VAL A 254 -6.39 -4.32 30.49
C VAL A 254 -7.23 -5.60 30.58
N GLY A 255 -6.76 -6.61 31.33
CA GLY A 255 -7.47 -7.88 31.54
C GLY A 255 -7.39 -8.87 30.35
N TRP A 256 -6.49 -8.66 29.39
CA TRP A 256 -6.22 -9.54 28.25
C TRP A 256 -4.74 -9.45 27.83
N ASP A 257 -4.28 -10.34 26.93
CA ASP A 257 -2.85 -10.45 26.56
C ASP A 257 -2.42 -9.29 25.66
N LEU A 258 -1.97 -8.20 26.25
CA LEU A 258 -1.57 -6.98 25.56
C LEU A 258 -0.40 -7.24 24.59
N GLY A 259 -0.47 -6.67 23.39
CA GLY A 259 0.49 -6.87 22.31
C GLY A 259 0.22 -8.11 21.45
N MET A 260 -0.81 -8.91 21.74
CA MET A 260 -1.04 -10.17 21.01
C MET A 260 -1.41 -9.96 19.54
N TYR A 261 -2.01 -8.84 19.19
CA TYR A 261 -2.35 -8.51 17.80
C TYR A 261 -1.25 -7.78 17.04
N MET A 262 -0.10 -7.52 17.69
CA MET A 262 1.06 -6.86 17.11
C MET A 262 2.28 -7.78 17.01
N SER A 263 2.55 -8.55 18.06
CA SER A 263 3.83 -9.25 18.25
C SER A 263 4.16 -10.25 17.14
N GLY A 264 3.16 -10.93 16.58
CA GLY A 264 3.36 -11.97 15.55
C GLY A 264 3.82 -11.44 14.21
N PHE A 265 3.66 -10.15 13.96
CA PHE A 265 4.10 -9.52 12.73
C PHE A 265 5.63 -9.35 12.68
N PHE A 266 6.31 -9.16 13.80
CA PHE A 266 7.76 -8.93 13.86
C PHE A 266 8.60 -10.05 13.23
N PRO A 267 8.45 -11.34 13.62
CA PRO A 267 9.21 -12.42 12.99
C PRO A 267 8.93 -12.53 11.49
N CYS A 268 7.68 -12.30 11.08
CA CYS A 268 7.28 -12.41 9.67
C CYS A 268 7.86 -11.27 8.83
N MET A 269 7.73 -10.01 9.28
CA MET A 269 8.18 -8.84 8.53
C MET A 269 9.69 -8.73 8.50
N MET A 270 10.35 -8.91 9.66
CA MET A 270 11.78 -8.73 9.76
C MET A 270 12.57 -9.90 9.16
N PHE A 271 12.06 -11.12 9.21
CA PHE A 271 12.80 -12.32 8.79
C PHE A 271 12.09 -13.14 7.73
N GLY A 272 10.77 -13.33 7.85
CA GLY A 272 9.98 -14.09 6.89
C GLY A 272 10.04 -13.48 5.48
N ILE A 273 9.82 -12.16 5.35
CA ILE A 273 9.93 -11.46 4.07
C ILE A 273 11.33 -11.58 3.46
N PRO A 274 12.45 -11.32 4.17
CA PRO A 274 13.78 -11.61 3.65
C PRO A 274 13.98 -13.06 3.19
N GLY A 275 13.40 -14.03 3.90
CA GLY A 275 13.43 -15.44 3.49
C GLY A 275 12.70 -15.68 2.17
N ALA A 276 11.46 -15.18 2.04
CA ALA A 276 10.68 -15.25 0.81
C ALA A 276 11.36 -14.50 -0.36
N ALA A 277 11.94 -13.33 -0.08
CA ALA A 277 12.71 -12.55 -1.03
C ALA A 277 13.91 -13.32 -1.59
N LEU A 278 14.68 -13.96 -0.70
CA LEU A 278 15.80 -14.80 -1.11
C LEU A 278 15.34 -16.00 -1.98
N ALA A 279 14.22 -16.61 -1.65
CA ALA A 279 13.64 -17.68 -2.47
C ALA A 279 13.28 -17.19 -3.86
N MET A 280 12.63 -16.03 -3.99
CA MET A 280 12.30 -15.41 -5.28
C MET A 280 13.55 -15.09 -6.09
N VAL A 281 14.58 -14.48 -5.47
CA VAL A 281 15.84 -14.17 -6.16
C VAL A 281 16.56 -15.43 -6.65
N ARG A 282 16.59 -16.49 -5.81
CA ARG A 282 17.24 -17.76 -6.19
C ARG A 282 16.54 -18.47 -7.33
N THR A 283 15.22 -18.40 -7.38
CA THR A 283 14.40 -19.04 -8.40
C THR A 283 14.19 -18.16 -9.64
N ALA A 284 14.54 -16.87 -9.58
CA ALA A 284 14.38 -15.94 -10.69
C ALA A 284 15.23 -16.35 -11.91
N LYS A 285 14.63 -16.27 -13.10
CA LYS A 285 15.33 -16.38 -14.39
C LYS A 285 16.18 -15.12 -14.61
N ASN A 286 15.59 -13.95 -14.40
CA ASN A 286 16.29 -12.67 -14.39
C ASN A 286 16.61 -12.21 -12.96
N LYS A 287 17.78 -12.59 -12.46
CA LYS A 287 18.20 -12.29 -11.10
C LYS A 287 18.39 -10.79 -10.83
N LYS A 288 18.85 -10.01 -11.81
CA LYS A 288 19.11 -8.56 -11.62
C LYS A 288 17.82 -7.81 -11.39
N ALA A 289 16.80 -8.06 -12.20
CA ALA A 289 15.49 -7.46 -12.04
C ALA A 289 14.84 -7.86 -10.70
N ALA A 290 14.93 -9.14 -10.33
CA ALA A 290 14.43 -9.63 -9.05
C ALA A 290 15.15 -8.97 -7.87
N ILE A 291 16.49 -8.89 -7.87
CA ILE A 291 17.28 -8.27 -6.78
C ILE A 291 16.87 -6.81 -6.58
N GLY A 292 16.79 -6.02 -7.67
CA GLY A 292 16.48 -4.59 -7.57
C GLY A 292 15.13 -4.30 -6.91
N LEU A 293 14.11 -5.13 -7.19
CA LEU A 293 12.78 -4.95 -6.63
C LEU A 293 12.64 -5.59 -5.24
N VAL A 294 13.03 -6.86 -5.13
CA VAL A 294 12.67 -7.70 -3.96
C VAL A 294 13.57 -7.44 -2.76
N VAL A 295 14.87 -7.19 -2.97
CA VAL A 295 15.82 -6.94 -1.88
C VAL A 295 15.57 -5.59 -1.22
N SER A 296 15.34 -4.53 -2.00
CA SER A 296 15.01 -3.21 -1.44
C SER A 296 13.72 -3.25 -0.63
N ALA A 297 12.70 -3.96 -1.13
CA ALA A 297 11.45 -4.16 -0.40
C ALA A 297 11.65 -4.99 0.89
N ALA A 298 12.51 -6.01 0.87
CA ALA A 298 12.82 -6.80 2.06
C ALA A 298 13.58 -5.98 3.13
N ILE A 299 14.50 -5.11 2.72
CA ILE A 299 15.19 -4.18 3.64
C ILE A 299 14.18 -3.21 4.26
N CYS A 300 13.26 -2.67 3.46
CA CYS A 300 12.20 -1.78 3.95
C CYS A 300 11.31 -2.49 4.98
N ALA A 301 10.91 -3.73 4.71
CA ALA A 301 10.14 -4.54 5.65
C ALA A 301 10.92 -4.85 6.94
N PHE A 302 12.21 -5.18 6.85
CA PHE A 302 13.04 -5.45 8.01
C PHE A 302 13.21 -4.21 8.90
N VAL A 303 13.54 -3.07 8.31
CA VAL A 303 13.87 -1.85 9.07
C VAL A 303 12.61 -1.17 9.60
N CYS A 304 11.65 -0.91 8.73
CA CYS A 304 10.49 -0.07 9.04
C CYS A 304 9.18 -0.86 9.14
N GLY A 305 9.15 -2.16 8.83
CA GLY A 305 7.92 -2.95 8.79
C GLY A 305 6.99 -2.62 7.61
N VAL A 306 7.44 -1.88 6.59
CA VAL A 306 6.63 -1.57 5.39
C VAL A 306 6.74 -2.72 4.41
N THR A 307 5.64 -3.43 4.22
CA THR A 307 5.59 -4.71 3.47
C THR A 307 4.98 -4.58 2.08
N GLU A 308 4.23 -3.54 1.82
CA GLU A 308 3.48 -3.31 0.58
C GLU A 308 4.37 -3.33 -0.67
N PRO A 309 5.60 -2.77 -0.69
CA PRO A 309 6.46 -2.87 -1.85
C PRO A 309 6.81 -4.31 -2.22
N PHE A 310 6.98 -5.18 -1.20
CA PHE A 310 7.21 -6.60 -1.41
C PHE A 310 5.93 -7.31 -1.87
N GLU A 311 4.82 -7.09 -1.16
CA GLU A 311 3.54 -7.75 -1.41
C GLU A 311 2.98 -7.41 -2.79
N PHE A 312 2.92 -6.12 -3.15
CA PHE A 312 2.48 -5.67 -4.48
C PHE A 312 3.39 -6.16 -5.61
N GLY A 313 4.66 -6.44 -5.30
CA GLY A 313 5.60 -6.99 -6.26
C GLY A 313 5.21 -8.38 -6.77
N PHE A 314 4.55 -9.22 -5.98
CA PHE A 314 4.23 -10.60 -6.38
C PHE A 314 2.76 -11.02 -6.29
N MET A 315 1.94 -10.38 -5.43
CA MET A 315 0.57 -10.83 -5.18
C MET A 315 -0.31 -10.81 -6.44
N PHE A 316 -0.07 -9.86 -7.36
CA PHE A 316 -0.80 -9.79 -8.62
C PHE A 316 -0.22 -10.71 -9.71
N LEU A 317 1.01 -11.18 -9.54
CA LEU A 317 1.62 -12.17 -10.41
C LEU A 317 1.17 -13.58 -10.04
N CYS A 318 1.09 -13.86 -8.73
CA CYS A 318 0.70 -15.16 -8.22
C CYS A 318 -0.12 -15.06 -6.93
N PHE A 319 -1.44 -14.83 -7.06
CA PHE A 319 -2.34 -14.73 -5.91
C PHE A 319 -2.39 -15.99 -5.03
N PRO A 320 -2.33 -17.24 -5.56
CA PRO A 320 -2.25 -18.41 -4.69
C PRO A 320 -1.04 -18.42 -3.75
N LEU A 321 0.13 -17.96 -4.23
CA LEU A 321 1.33 -17.85 -3.38
C LEU A 321 1.14 -16.75 -2.32
N TYR A 322 0.41 -15.69 -2.65
CA TYR A 322 0.05 -14.65 -1.70
C TYR A 322 -0.87 -15.16 -0.57
N VAL A 323 -1.83 -16.03 -0.89
CA VAL A 323 -2.66 -16.70 0.14
C VAL A 323 -1.81 -17.54 1.08
N VAL A 324 -0.83 -18.29 0.54
CA VAL A 324 0.13 -19.04 1.35
C VAL A 324 0.96 -18.12 2.25
N TYR A 325 1.42 -16.98 1.72
CA TYR A 325 2.10 -15.95 2.48
C TYR A 325 1.24 -15.45 3.64
N ALA A 326 -0.01 -15.10 3.40
CA ALA A 326 -0.95 -14.68 4.44
C ALA A 326 -1.16 -15.78 5.51
N ALA A 327 -1.28 -17.05 5.09
CA ALA A 327 -1.42 -18.17 6.01
C ALA A 327 -0.18 -18.35 6.92
N LEU A 328 1.02 -18.15 6.38
CA LEU A 328 2.25 -18.16 7.18
C LEU A 328 2.24 -17.09 8.26
N TYR A 329 1.73 -15.87 7.97
CA TYR A 329 1.57 -14.84 9.00
C TYR A 329 0.64 -15.31 10.13
N GLY A 330 -0.51 -15.89 9.78
CA GLY A 330 -1.43 -16.43 10.78
C GLY A 330 -0.77 -17.49 11.68
N ILE A 331 -0.06 -18.45 11.08
CA ILE A 331 0.63 -19.54 11.79
C ILE A 331 1.72 -18.97 12.71
N PHE A 332 2.58 -18.08 12.18
CA PHE A 332 3.64 -17.49 12.99
C PHE A 332 3.12 -16.59 14.10
N THR A 333 1.99 -15.91 13.91
CA THR A 333 1.35 -15.14 14.98
C THR A 333 0.89 -16.05 16.10
N ILE A 334 0.30 -17.22 15.81
CA ILE A 334 -0.06 -18.23 16.82
C ILE A 334 1.18 -18.71 17.57
N ILE A 335 2.24 -19.09 16.85
CA ILE A 335 3.50 -19.56 17.44
C ILE A 335 4.11 -18.46 18.33
N THR A 336 4.14 -17.23 17.86
CA THR A 336 4.67 -16.07 18.60
C THR A 336 3.87 -15.83 19.87
N TYR A 337 2.55 -15.90 19.81
CA TYR A 337 1.69 -15.74 20.99
C TYR A 337 2.05 -16.77 22.05
N TYR A 338 2.10 -18.06 21.74
CA TYR A 338 2.37 -19.12 22.72
C TYR A 338 3.83 -19.16 23.16
N SER A 339 4.77 -18.57 22.42
CA SER A 339 6.17 -18.40 22.87
C SER A 339 6.30 -17.41 24.04
N GLY A 340 5.31 -16.55 24.20
CA GLY A 340 5.29 -15.46 25.19
C GLY A 340 6.14 -14.26 24.77
N PHE A 341 6.58 -14.17 23.49
CA PHE A 341 7.16 -12.96 22.94
C PHE A 341 6.11 -11.86 22.84
N ARG A 342 6.42 -10.67 23.37
CA ARG A 342 5.57 -9.48 23.25
C ARG A 342 6.41 -8.29 22.84
N ALA A 343 6.00 -7.65 21.76
CA ALA A 343 6.55 -6.39 21.24
C ALA A 343 5.40 -5.61 20.60
N GLY A 344 5.45 -4.30 20.67
CA GLY A 344 4.49 -3.41 20.08
C GLY A 344 5.11 -2.56 18.98
N PHE A 345 4.31 -2.09 18.06
CA PHE A 345 4.71 -1.07 17.09
C PHE A 345 3.82 0.15 17.20
N CYS A 346 4.37 1.32 16.94
CA CYS A 346 3.59 2.54 16.78
C CYS A 346 3.19 2.75 15.31
N PHE A 347 4.01 2.24 14.40
CA PHE A 347 3.77 2.29 12.97
C PHE A 347 3.65 0.89 12.36
N SER A 348 4.70 0.07 12.44
CA SER A 348 4.69 -1.30 11.89
C SER A 348 5.80 -2.16 12.48
N ALA A 349 5.73 -3.49 12.30
CA ALA A 349 6.59 -4.45 12.97
C ALA A 349 7.99 -4.57 12.33
N GLY A 350 8.75 -3.50 12.33
CA GLY A 350 10.14 -3.42 11.91
C GLY A 350 11.12 -3.34 13.06
N ALA A 351 12.43 -3.35 12.73
CA ALA A 351 13.51 -3.28 13.71
C ALA A 351 13.46 -1.98 14.54
N THR A 352 13.02 -0.88 13.95
CA THR A 352 12.86 0.41 14.64
C THR A 352 11.87 0.30 15.79
N ASP A 353 10.66 -0.18 15.49
CA ASP A 353 9.62 -0.31 16.50
C ASP A 353 9.95 -1.38 17.55
N LEU A 354 10.61 -2.48 17.15
CA LEU A 354 11.08 -3.50 18.09
C LEU A 354 12.04 -2.90 19.13
N VAL A 355 13.02 -2.10 18.69
CA VAL A 355 13.99 -1.47 19.60
C VAL A 355 13.30 -0.50 20.56
N PHE A 356 12.39 0.32 20.06
CA PHE A 356 11.70 1.31 20.88
C PHE A 356 10.70 0.68 21.85
N SER A 357 9.99 -0.37 21.42
CA SER A 357 9.00 -1.04 22.28
C SER A 357 9.62 -2.00 23.30
N ALA A 358 10.87 -2.41 23.12
CA ALA A 358 11.52 -3.42 23.98
C ALA A 358 11.65 -3.01 25.46
N SER A 359 11.65 -1.71 25.74
CA SER A 359 11.73 -1.16 27.10
C SER A 359 10.36 -0.93 27.76
N LEU A 360 9.26 -1.09 27.03
CA LEU A 360 7.92 -0.85 27.54
C LEU A 360 7.44 -1.99 28.48
N PRO A 361 6.60 -1.69 29.50
CA PRO A 361 6.17 -2.67 30.52
C PRO A 361 5.48 -3.92 29.94
N ALA A 362 4.72 -3.76 28.85
CA ALA A 362 4.06 -4.89 28.18
C ALA A 362 5.00 -5.75 27.32
N ALA A 363 6.23 -5.28 27.02
CA ALA A 363 7.21 -6.05 26.27
C ALA A 363 7.72 -7.25 27.08
N ALA A 364 7.75 -8.42 26.46
CA ALA A 364 8.19 -9.64 27.12
C ALA A 364 9.02 -10.53 26.19
N LYS A 365 10.06 -11.13 26.73
CA LYS A 365 10.94 -12.09 26.03
C LYS A 365 11.40 -11.59 24.65
N THR A 366 11.76 -10.32 24.51
CA THR A 366 12.13 -9.68 23.24
C THR A 366 13.29 -10.37 22.53
N TRP A 367 14.19 -11.03 23.27
CA TRP A 367 15.27 -11.87 22.74
C TRP A 367 14.78 -13.02 21.85
N MET A 368 13.52 -13.48 22.04
CA MET A 368 12.93 -14.56 21.24
C MET A 368 12.70 -14.16 19.77
N ILE A 369 12.85 -12.89 19.41
CA ILE A 369 12.84 -12.46 18.00
C ILE A 369 13.91 -13.21 17.18
N ILE A 370 15.06 -13.58 17.81
CA ILE A 370 16.11 -14.30 17.09
C ILE A 370 15.68 -15.72 16.69
N PRO A 371 15.30 -16.63 17.63
CA PRO A 371 14.89 -17.98 17.24
C PRO A 371 13.60 -17.98 16.41
N LEU A 372 12.61 -17.14 16.75
CA LEU A 372 11.37 -17.00 15.96
C LEU A 372 11.65 -16.46 14.56
N GLY A 373 12.54 -15.47 14.45
CA GLY A 373 12.94 -14.89 13.17
C GLY A 373 13.69 -15.89 12.30
N ILE A 374 14.65 -16.65 12.85
CA ILE A 374 15.35 -17.71 12.11
C ILE A 374 14.34 -18.74 11.60
N ALA A 375 13.41 -19.19 12.45
CA ALA A 375 12.36 -20.12 12.06
C ALA A 375 11.47 -19.52 10.94
N ALA A 376 11.05 -18.27 11.06
CA ALA A 376 10.26 -17.58 10.04
C ALA A 376 11.04 -17.47 8.72
N PHE A 377 12.30 -17.05 8.76
CA PHE A 377 13.16 -16.97 7.58
C PHE A 377 13.24 -18.31 6.85
N LEU A 378 13.54 -19.39 7.57
CA LEU A 378 13.68 -20.71 6.98
C LEU A 378 12.35 -21.22 6.41
N VAL A 379 11.25 -21.11 7.15
CA VAL A 379 9.95 -21.58 6.70
C VAL A 379 9.49 -20.81 5.47
N PHE A 380 9.54 -19.48 5.49
CA PHE A 380 9.18 -18.66 4.33
C PHE A 380 10.07 -18.97 3.13
N TYR A 381 11.40 -19.09 3.35
CA TYR A 381 12.33 -19.45 2.29
C TYR A 381 11.98 -20.80 1.64
N PHE A 382 11.84 -21.85 2.43
CA PHE A 382 11.60 -23.19 1.88
C PHE A 382 10.20 -23.33 1.27
N VAL A 383 9.17 -22.76 1.89
CA VAL A 383 7.80 -22.79 1.34
C VAL A 383 7.75 -22.06 0.01
N PHE A 384 8.32 -20.85 -0.09
CA PHE A 384 8.36 -20.09 -1.33
C PHE A 384 9.22 -20.78 -2.39
N TYR A 385 10.42 -21.24 -2.03
CA TYR A 385 11.31 -21.93 -2.95
C TYR A 385 10.63 -23.18 -3.55
N PHE A 386 10.04 -24.00 -2.69
CA PHE A 386 9.33 -25.21 -3.12
C PHE A 386 8.10 -24.89 -3.97
N ALA A 387 7.26 -23.96 -3.54
CA ALA A 387 6.06 -23.59 -4.28
C ALA A 387 6.42 -23.02 -5.66
N ILE A 388 7.39 -22.10 -5.73
CA ILE A 388 7.80 -21.49 -7.00
C ILE A 388 8.39 -22.54 -7.95
N THR A 389 9.25 -23.42 -7.46
CA THR A 389 9.93 -24.42 -8.30
C THR A 389 9.03 -25.55 -8.72
N LYS A 390 8.20 -26.07 -7.81
CA LYS A 390 7.33 -27.23 -8.09
C LYS A 390 6.15 -26.87 -8.99
N PHE A 391 5.57 -25.68 -8.82
CA PHE A 391 4.38 -25.26 -9.56
C PHE A 391 4.69 -24.24 -10.65
N ASP A 392 5.96 -23.97 -10.93
CA ASP A 392 6.46 -22.96 -11.90
C ASP A 392 5.74 -21.61 -11.78
N LEU A 393 5.60 -21.12 -10.53
CA LEU A 393 4.84 -19.91 -10.24
C LEU A 393 5.56 -18.67 -10.76
N LYS A 394 4.77 -17.72 -11.26
CA LYS A 394 5.27 -16.42 -11.72
C LYS A 394 5.55 -15.53 -10.52
N THR A 395 6.79 -15.10 -10.39
CA THR A 395 7.27 -14.16 -9.37
C THR A 395 8.20 -13.14 -10.02
N PRO A 396 8.58 -12.05 -9.36
CA PRO A 396 9.51 -11.08 -9.93
C PRO A 396 10.76 -11.75 -10.51
N GLY A 397 11.04 -11.46 -11.79
CA GLY A 397 12.15 -12.09 -12.54
C GLY A 397 11.88 -13.51 -13.06
N ARG A 398 10.65 -14.03 -12.94
CA ARG A 398 10.15 -15.29 -13.57
C ARG A 398 8.95 -15.05 -14.47
N GLU A 399 8.73 -13.83 -14.91
CA GLU A 399 7.68 -13.51 -15.87
C GLU A 399 8.01 -14.15 -17.22
N ASP A 400 6.99 -14.45 -18.06
CA ASP A 400 7.18 -15.02 -19.40
C ASP A 400 7.69 -13.95 -20.36
N ASP A 401 8.96 -13.65 -20.28
CA ASP A 401 9.60 -12.70 -21.16
C ASP A 401 10.81 -13.36 -21.83
N ASP A 402 10.79 -13.44 -23.15
CA ASP A 402 11.88 -13.89 -24.04
C ASP A 402 13.13 -12.96 -23.97
N VAL A 403 13.54 -12.53 -22.77
CA VAL A 403 14.56 -11.47 -22.56
C VAL A 403 15.90 -12.03 -22.08
N GLU A 404 16.17 -13.32 -22.26
CA GLU A 404 17.41 -13.92 -21.71
C GLU A 404 18.73 -13.44 -22.34
N GLU A 405 18.71 -12.80 -23.49
CA GLU A 405 19.96 -12.37 -24.17
C GLU A 405 20.29 -10.87 -24.08
N SER A 406 19.35 -10.02 -23.75
CA SER A 406 19.52 -8.56 -23.90
C SER A 406 20.11 -7.86 -22.68
N GLU A 407 20.06 -8.46 -21.48
CA GLU A 407 20.45 -7.77 -20.24
C GLU A 407 21.94 -7.87 -19.88
N LYS A 408 22.72 -8.68 -20.60
CA LYS A 408 24.14 -8.89 -20.28
C LYS A 408 25.04 -7.68 -20.53
N ASN A 409 24.59 -6.65 -21.24
CA ASN A 409 25.46 -5.56 -21.72
C ASN A 409 24.96 -4.12 -21.46
N ILE A 410 24.05 -3.88 -20.49
CA ILE A 410 23.70 -2.49 -20.19
C ILE A 410 24.69 -1.93 -19.16
N LYS A 411 25.79 -1.40 -19.61
CA LYS A 411 26.38 -0.22 -19.02
C LYS A 411 25.62 0.97 -19.57
N LEU A 412 24.62 1.47 -18.85
CA LEU A 412 24.13 2.84 -18.99
C LEU A 412 25.28 3.76 -18.53
N SER A 413 26.34 3.79 -19.28
CA SER A 413 27.44 4.74 -19.13
C SER A 413 26.99 5.99 -19.86
N ASN A 414 26.55 6.94 -19.12
CA ASN A 414 26.19 8.32 -19.36
C ASN A 414 24.71 8.54 -19.10
N ASN A 415 24.41 9.40 -18.13
CA ASN A 415 23.09 9.92 -17.77
C ASN A 415 22.39 10.71 -18.91
N ASN A 416 22.51 10.27 -20.17
CA ASN A 416 21.90 10.91 -21.32
C ASN A 416 20.54 10.27 -21.65
N TYR A 417 19.59 10.41 -20.74
CA TYR A 417 18.24 9.87 -20.89
C TYR A 417 17.50 10.45 -22.09
N THR A 418 17.80 11.68 -22.49
CA THR A 418 17.23 12.34 -23.67
C THR A 418 17.64 11.64 -24.95
N ALA A 419 18.93 11.27 -25.11
CA ALA A 419 19.41 10.53 -26.30
C ALA A 419 18.77 9.12 -26.37
N ILE A 420 18.64 8.44 -25.24
CA ILE A 420 17.96 7.13 -25.15
C ILE A 420 16.50 7.28 -25.57
N ALA A 421 15.77 8.25 -25.01
CA ALA A 421 14.37 8.51 -25.34
C ALA A 421 14.18 8.83 -26.82
N THR A 422 15.04 9.68 -27.39
CA THR A 422 15.03 10.02 -28.84
C THR A 422 15.26 8.79 -29.69
N GLY A 423 16.26 7.98 -29.34
CA GLY A 423 16.58 6.75 -30.10
C GLY A 423 15.46 5.73 -30.01
N VAL A 424 14.86 5.55 -28.83
CA VAL A 424 13.72 4.67 -28.63
C VAL A 424 12.51 5.16 -29.42
N LEU A 425 12.19 6.47 -29.38
CA LEU A 425 11.09 7.07 -30.14
C LEU A 425 11.22 6.78 -31.64
N ALA A 426 12.39 7.02 -32.20
CA ALA A 426 12.68 6.72 -33.63
C ALA A 426 12.54 5.22 -33.94
N ALA A 427 13.06 4.36 -33.05
CA ALA A 427 13.07 2.92 -33.24
C ALA A 427 11.72 2.24 -33.12
N VAL A 428 10.76 2.84 -32.37
CA VAL A 428 9.39 2.32 -32.22
C VAL A 428 8.45 2.81 -33.34
N GLY A 429 8.94 3.48 -34.36
CA GLY A 429 8.16 3.97 -35.49
C GLY A 429 7.71 5.43 -35.34
N GLY A 430 8.37 6.19 -34.48
CA GLY A 430 8.13 7.62 -34.27
C GLY A 430 6.85 7.92 -33.45
N LYS A 431 6.61 9.21 -33.24
CA LYS A 431 5.43 9.70 -32.51
C LYS A 431 4.12 9.23 -33.14
N GLU A 432 4.05 9.13 -34.46
CA GLU A 432 2.85 8.76 -35.19
C GLU A 432 2.40 7.31 -34.92
N ASN A 433 3.31 6.43 -34.52
CA ASN A 433 3.01 5.04 -34.16
C ASN A 433 2.57 4.88 -32.70
N ILE A 434 2.90 5.83 -31.81
CA ILE A 434 2.57 5.76 -30.38
C ILE A 434 1.18 6.34 -30.13
N THR A 435 0.28 5.56 -29.53
CA THR A 435 -1.06 5.98 -29.14
C THR A 435 -1.19 6.18 -27.62
N GLY A 436 -0.29 5.57 -26.84
CA GLY A 436 -0.19 5.73 -25.39
C GLY A 436 1.17 5.32 -24.90
N ALA A 437 1.64 5.96 -23.84
CA ALA A 437 2.91 5.64 -23.20
C ALA A 437 2.78 5.62 -21.69
N ASP A 438 3.27 4.57 -21.06
CA ASP A 438 3.40 4.39 -19.61
C ASP A 438 4.70 3.63 -19.32
N TYR A 439 5.05 3.43 -18.06
CA TYR A 439 6.19 2.62 -17.66
C TYR A 439 5.89 1.76 -16.44
N CYS A 440 6.66 0.72 -16.23
CA CYS A 440 6.71 -0.04 -14.98
C CYS A 440 8.12 0.03 -14.38
N ALA A 441 8.42 -0.74 -13.36
CA ALA A 441 9.68 -0.66 -12.62
C ALA A 441 10.96 -0.71 -13.51
N THR A 442 10.89 -1.36 -14.70
CA THR A 442 12.05 -1.54 -15.57
C THR A 442 11.77 -1.33 -17.07
N ARG A 443 10.52 -1.04 -17.48
CA ARG A 443 10.12 -1.03 -18.91
C ARG A 443 9.23 0.16 -19.24
N LEU A 444 9.46 0.73 -20.41
CA LEU A 444 8.46 1.57 -21.07
C LEU A 444 7.36 0.66 -21.62
N ARG A 445 6.10 1.01 -21.38
CA ARG A 445 4.92 0.34 -21.92
C ARG A 445 4.27 1.26 -22.93
N LEU A 446 4.42 0.93 -24.19
CA LEU A 446 3.91 1.73 -25.29
C LEU A 446 2.72 1.05 -25.93
N GLU A 447 1.63 1.78 -26.05
CA GLU A 447 0.55 1.43 -26.96
C GLU A 447 0.91 1.98 -28.32
N VAL A 448 0.88 1.13 -29.35
CA VAL A 448 1.32 1.47 -30.70
C VAL A 448 0.22 1.10 -31.69
N LYS A 449 0.17 1.81 -32.82
CA LYS A 449 -0.74 1.45 -33.94
C LYS A 449 -0.35 0.10 -34.55
N ASP A 450 0.96 -0.12 -34.71
CA ASP A 450 1.50 -1.36 -35.27
C ASP A 450 2.83 -1.71 -34.60
N SER A 451 2.87 -2.82 -33.88
CA SER A 451 4.09 -3.31 -33.24
C SER A 451 5.10 -3.93 -34.23
N SER A 452 4.70 -4.21 -35.47
CA SER A 452 5.63 -4.69 -36.52
C SER A 452 6.56 -3.59 -37.00
N ALA A 453 6.16 -2.32 -36.88
CA ALA A 453 7.00 -1.16 -37.21
C ALA A 453 8.17 -0.93 -36.23
N VAL A 454 8.17 -1.64 -35.08
CA VAL A 454 9.23 -1.48 -34.09
C VAL A 454 10.50 -2.20 -34.50
N ASN A 455 11.58 -1.44 -34.62
CA ASN A 455 12.91 -1.99 -34.96
C ASN A 455 13.72 -2.32 -33.72
N GLU A 456 13.72 -3.61 -33.31
CA GLU A 456 14.39 -4.07 -32.09
C GLU A 456 15.92 -3.80 -32.11
N LYS A 457 16.59 -3.91 -33.27
CA LYS A 457 18.01 -3.62 -33.35
C LYS A 457 18.32 -2.15 -33.09
N ALA A 458 17.45 -1.26 -33.57
CA ALA A 458 17.56 0.17 -33.33
C ALA A 458 17.24 0.53 -31.87
N VAL A 459 16.26 -0.14 -31.24
CA VAL A 459 15.96 0.01 -29.81
C VAL A 459 17.15 -0.39 -28.94
N LYS A 460 17.82 -1.50 -29.27
CA LYS A 460 19.03 -1.93 -28.56
C LYS A 460 20.19 -0.96 -28.78
N ALA A 461 20.35 -0.43 -29.99
CA ALA A 461 21.37 0.57 -30.31
C ALA A 461 21.16 1.91 -29.59
N ALA A 462 19.90 2.24 -29.26
CA ALA A 462 19.55 3.41 -28.45
C ALA A 462 19.87 3.26 -26.96
N GLY A 463 20.33 2.08 -26.51
CA GLY A 463 20.72 1.82 -25.13
C GLY A 463 19.67 1.04 -24.31
N ALA A 464 18.58 0.58 -24.91
CA ALA A 464 17.62 -0.30 -24.27
C ALA A 464 18.06 -1.78 -24.33
N ALA A 465 17.62 -2.59 -23.37
CA ALA A 465 17.97 -4.00 -23.30
C ALA A 465 17.29 -4.86 -24.38
N GLY A 466 16.07 -4.50 -24.76
CA GLY A 466 15.28 -5.24 -25.74
C GLY A 466 13.85 -4.76 -25.85
N VAL A 467 13.09 -5.46 -26.67
CA VAL A 467 11.68 -5.16 -26.95
C VAL A 467 10.85 -6.43 -26.78
N ILE A 468 9.71 -6.28 -26.15
CA ILE A 468 8.67 -7.31 -26.04
C ILE A 468 7.43 -6.81 -26.78
N ARG A 469 6.79 -7.67 -27.53
CA ARG A 469 5.55 -7.37 -28.27
C ARG A 469 4.40 -8.24 -27.75
N PRO A 470 3.70 -7.81 -26.68
CA PRO A 470 2.60 -8.59 -26.11
C PRO A 470 1.39 -8.74 -27.04
N SER A 471 1.21 -7.78 -27.95
CA SER A 471 0.16 -7.80 -28.96
C SER A 471 0.56 -6.98 -30.19
N LYS A 472 -0.28 -6.99 -31.22
CA LYS A 472 -0.10 -6.16 -32.43
C LYS A 472 -0.15 -4.65 -32.15
N THR A 473 -0.75 -4.26 -31.03
CA THR A 473 -0.94 -2.85 -30.63
C THR A 473 -0.21 -2.49 -29.32
N SER A 474 0.70 -3.35 -28.85
CA SER A 474 1.44 -3.10 -27.61
C SER A 474 2.90 -3.49 -27.76
N CYS A 475 3.78 -2.63 -27.27
CA CYS A 475 5.22 -2.80 -27.27
C CYS A 475 5.78 -2.42 -25.91
N GLN A 476 6.70 -3.21 -25.36
CA GLN A 476 7.42 -2.90 -24.13
C GLN A 476 8.91 -2.81 -24.42
N VAL A 477 9.52 -1.69 -24.06
CA VAL A 477 10.96 -1.45 -24.22
C VAL A 477 11.62 -1.60 -22.85
N VAL A 478 12.55 -2.54 -22.72
CA VAL A 478 13.26 -2.83 -21.47
C VAL A 478 14.40 -1.83 -21.30
N ILE A 479 14.29 -0.98 -20.26
CA ILE A 479 15.27 0.08 -19.92
C ILE A 479 16.08 -0.28 -18.66
N GLY A 480 15.42 -0.89 -17.67
CA GLY A 480 15.99 -1.12 -16.34
C GLY A 480 15.49 -0.14 -15.28
N PRO A 481 16.12 -0.08 -14.08
CA PRO A 481 15.62 0.70 -12.94
C PRO A 481 15.48 2.21 -13.18
N GLN A 482 16.16 2.73 -14.21
CA GLN A 482 16.17 4.15 -14.57
C GLN A 482 15.09 4.49 -15.61
N VAL A 483 14.13 3.60 -15.85
CA VAL A 483 13.07 3.75 -16.86
C VAL A 483 12.27 5.03 -16.69
N GLN A 484 12.04 5.48 -15.47
CA GLN A 484 11.31 6.72 -15.18
C GLN A 484 11.97 7.92 -15.88
N PHE A 485 13.26 8.07 -15.74
CA PHE A 485 13.98 9.21 -16.34
C PHE A 485 13.92 9.20 -17.88
N VAL A 486 13.97 8.02 -18.50
CA VAL A 486 13.81 7.87 -19.95
C VAL A 486 12.36 8.15 -20.37
N PHE A 487 11.38 7.72 -19.56
CA PHE A 487 9.97 8.00 -19.80
C PHE A 487 9.66 9.49 -19.73
N ASP A 488 10.20 10.20 -18.74
CA ASP A 488 9.98 11.63 -18.56
C ASP A 488 10.50 12.42 -19.78
N GLU A 489 11.64 12.02 -20.32
CA GLU A 489 12.18 12.60 -21.57
C GLU A 489 11.34 12.21 -22.79
N LEU A 490 10.93 10.95 -22.91
CA LEU A 490 10.06 10.49 -24.00
C LEU A 490 8.72 11.24 -24.00
N LYS A 491 8.14 11.46 -22.83
CA LYS A 491 6.87 12.18 -22.68
C LYS A 491 6.93 13.64 -23.16
N LYS A 492 8.09 14.29 -23.06
CA LYS A 492 8.29 15.65 -23.59
C LYS A 492 8.27 15.69 -25.12
N MET A 493 8.55 14.55 -25.78
CA MET A 493 8.64 14.43 -27.24
C MET A 493 7.32 13.94 -27.86
N LEU A 494 6.41 13.34 -27.07
CA LEU A 494 5.08 12.91 -27.48
C LEU A 494 4.05 14.03 -27.42
#